data_aeb2a22774fbc6037cfdc29885132d79
#
_entry.id   aeb2a22774fbc6037cfdc29885132d79
#
_cell.length_a   1.000
_cell.length_b   1.000
_cell.length_c   1.000
_cell.angle_alpha   90.00
_cell.angle_beta   90.00
_cell.angle_gamma   90.00
#
_symmetry.space_group_name_H-M   'P 1'
#
loop_
_entity.id
_entity.type
_entity.pdbx_description
1 polymer ?
#
loop_
_entity_poly.entity_id
_entity_poly.type
_entity_poly.pdbx_seq_one_letter_code
_entity_poly.pdbx_strand_id
1 'polypeptide(L)'
;MHKCVFLSVLMLLLIGGCSDGGNPTGAELERQALARKIRLVEASGGFVLMVGGETVTSDDIIASPVELGGNFVLPIEYFKPIAQASELKQFKERARGQLKGILTAKISNILLYQQAKRQMGNNIEQALDKEAEKALRKFVVAFGGDQIKADEALRQMGMDWKSFKEYQKRLILTQWYLGSKLSNNRPVTYRELTKCYNEMKDEYFARSAIIQFRLIDIQPARLDVTDPNENRDELAKKSAYELLARIKSGEDFGELAKQYSHGPMREFGGLWKPVQPASLAAPYDMLAAEAENTEAAQIASIVVTAEHVFIMKLEEKQLAGYEPFEKVQIQVRNKIILDRQNEAVDRVNATLLQQVELSKTDEFIGFCLEKIYQMRDEPVTVKRDIYKRTGTQRPRDTRPSIYRDMMPGGIRRR
;
A
#
# COMPACT_ATOMS: atom_id res chain seq x y z
N MET A 1 -55.55 63.88 -15.53
CA MET A 1 -56.17 64.20 -14.20
C MET A 1 -55.31 63.55 -13.11
N HIS A 2 -54.80 64.32 -12.15
CA HIS A 2 -54.23 64.04 -10.82
C HIS A 2 -52.98 63.21 -10.80
N LYS A 3 -51.79 63.75 -10.77
CA LYS A 3 -50.98 64.34 -9.67
C LYS A 3 -51.12 63.59 -8.36
N CYS A 4 -50.12 62.88 -7.93
CA CYS A 4 -49.64 62.91 -6.53
C CYS A 4 -48.15 62.57 -6.49
N VAL A 5 -47.43 63.59 -6.10
CA VAL A 5 -46.05 63.59 -5.69
C VAL A 5 -45.97 62.98 -4.30
N PHE A 6 -45.06 62.01 -4.08
CA PHE A 6 -44.67 61.68 -2.73
C PHE A 6 -43.16 61.64 -2.60
N LEU A 7 -42.70 62.45 -1.77
CA LEU A 7 -41.37 62.79 -1.30
C LEU A 7 -40.64 61.53 -0.76
N SER A 8 -39.45 61.25 -1.31
CA SER A 8 -38.56 60.26 -0.76
C SER A 8 -37.82 60.83 0.44
N VAL A 9 -38.12 60.32 1.59
CA VAL A 9 -37.28 60.51 2.79
C VAL A 9 -36.19 59.42 2.77
N LEU A 10 -34.96 59.83 2.50
CA LEU A 10 -33.79 59.02 2.61
C LEU A 10 -33.47 58.78 4.08
N MET A 11 -33.93 57.67 4.63
CA MET A 11 -33.58 57.22 5.97
C MET A 11 -32.30 56.40 5.89
N LEU A 12 -31.18 57.04 6.18
CA LEU A 12 -29.90 56.38 6.46
C LEU A 12 -30.07 55.57 7.73
N LEU A 13 -30.35 54.27 7.58
CA LEU A 13 -30.18 53.34 8.66
C LEU A 13 -28.69 53.01 8.75
N LEU A 14 -27.98 53.67 9.61
CA LEU A 14 -26.76 53.22 10.21
C LEU A 14 -27.09 51.96 11.00
N ILE A 15 -26.90 50.81 10.33
CA ILE A 15 -26.79 49.53 11.03
C ILE A 15 -25.43 49.55 11.71
N GLY A 16 -25.37 50.15 12.87
CA GLY A 16 -24.31 49.88 13.83
C GLY A 16 -24.37 48.42 14.18
N GLY A 17 -23.50 47.63 13.57
CA GLY A 17 -23.23 46.29 14.02
C GLY A 17 -22.69 46.37 15.44
N CYS A 18 -23.54 46.12 16.40
CA CYS A 18 -23.08 45.72 17.72
C CYS A 18 -22.28 44.44 17.54
N SER A 19 -20.97 44.58 17.55
CA SER A 19 -20.12 43.43 17.85
C SER A 19 -20.47 43.03 19.29
N ASP A 20 -21.24 41.98 19.44
CA ASP A 20 -21.37 41.29 20.71
C ASP A 20 -19.93 40.91 21.12
N GLY A 21 -19.42 41.67 22.10
CA GLY A 21 -18.15 41.42 22.77
C GLY A 21 -18.27 40.18 23.69
N GLY A 22 -18.73 39.08 23.12
CA GLY A 22 -18.63 37.79 23.75
C GLY A 22 -17.17 37.44 23.91
N ASN A 23 -16.71 37.17 25.11
CA ASN A 23 -15.35 36.63 25.32
C ASN A 23 -15.14 35.46 24.39
N PRO A 24 -14.04 35.45 23.62
CA PRO A 24 -13.76 34.37 22.67
C PRO A 24 -13.79 33.04 23.40
N THR A 25 -14.53 32.10 22.85
CA THR A 25 -14.60 30.73 23.41
C THR A 25 -13.20 30.15 23.50
N GLY A 26 -12.96 29.22 24.41
CA GLY A 26 -11.64 28.55 24.52
C GLY A 26 -11.15 28.02 23.18
N ALA A 27 -12.06 27.57 22.31
CA ALA A 27 -11.78 27.12 20.96
C ALA A 27 -11.33 28.27 20.01
N GLU A 28 -11.89 29.47 20.16
CA GLU A 28 -11.47 30.65 19.39
C GLU A 28 -10.12 31.21 19.85
N LEU A 29 -9.87 31.23 21.16
CA LEU A 29 -8.56 31.57 21.71
C LEU A 29 -7.48 30.56 21.26
N GLU A 30 -7.80 29.26 21.21
CA GLU A 30 -6.91 28.26 20.65
C GLU A 30 -6.66 28.47 19.14
N ARG A 31 -7.69 28.79 18.36
CA ARG A 31 -7.57 29.11 16.94
C ARG A 31 -6.65 30.32 16.73
N GLN A 32 -6.87 31.41 17.45
CA GLN A 32 -6.03 32.60 17.36
C GLN A 32 -4.60 32.36 17.84
N ALA A 33 -4.43 31.53 18.89
CA ALA A 33 -3.11 31.14 19.37
C ALA A 33 -2.36 30.23 18.38
N LEU A 34 -3.05 29.40 17.61
CA LEU A 34 -2.48 28.53 16.59
C LEU A 34 -2.20 29.30 15.28
N ALA A 35 -3.09 30.18 14.85
CA ALA A 35 -2.88 31.05 13.68
C ALA A 35 -1.64 31.96 13.82
N ARG A 36 -1.32 32.39 15.05
CA ARG A 36 -0.09 33.14 15.35
C ARG A 36 1.18 32.31 15.35
N LYS A 37 1.09 30.97 15.18
CA LYS A 37 2.23 30.05 15.35
C LYS A 37 2.97 29.74 14.06
N ILE A 38 2.46 30.12 12.89
CA ILE A 38 3.20 29.96 11.63
C ILE A 38 3.65 31.35 11.16
N ARG A 39 4.95 31.53 11.09
CA ARG A 39 5.58 32.77 10.60
C ARG A 39 6.68 32.40 9.62
N LEU A 40 6.66 33.05 8.48
CA LEU A 40 7.80 33.06 7.58
C LEU A 40 8.80 34.13 8.10
N VAL A 41 10.02 33.73 8.28
CA VAL A 41 11.10 34.60 8.76
C VAL A 41 12.22 34.58 7.75
N GLU A 42 12.69 35.75 7.36
CA GLU A 42 13.90 35.88 6.58
C GLU A 42 15.12 35.65 7.48
N ALA A 43 16.00 34.74 7.10
CA ALA A 43 17.22 34.41 7.81
C ALA A 43 18.43 34.53 6.87
N SER A 44 19.64 34.58 7.41
CA SER A 44 20.88 34.74 6.64
C SER A 44 21.15 33.71 5.55
N GLY A 45 20.32 32.64 5.47
CA GLY A 45 20.38 31.58 4.45
C GLY A 45 19.10 31.43 3.65
N GLY A 46 18.16 32.37 3.69
CA GLY A 46 16.87 32.35 3.02
C GLY A 46 15.68 32.29 3.98
N PHE A 47 14.56 31.76 3.52
CA PHE A 47 13.34 31.68 4.34
C PHE A 47 13.34 30.47 5.28
N VAL A 48 12.89 30.70 6.50
CA VAL A 48 12.59 29.67 7.49
C VAL A 48 11.12 29.80 7.94
N LEU A 49 10.48 28.68 8.18
CA LEU A 49 9.11 28.64 8.66
C LEU A 49 9.10 28.34 10.15
N MET A 50 8.57 29.22 10.95
CA MET A 50 8.35 28.99 12.38
C MET A 50 6.99 28.34 12.57
N VAL A 51 6.95 27.10 13.12
CA VAL A 51 5.73 26.35 13.35
C VAL A 51 5.61 26.01 14.83
N GLY A 52 4.71 26.71 15.54
CA GLY A 52 4.51 26.44 16.97
C GLY A 52 5.75 26.60 17.84
N GLY A 53 6.69 27.46 17.43
CA GLY A 53 7.96 27.69 18.12
C GLY A 53 9.11 26.78 17.65
N GLU A 54 8.84 25.78 16.81
CA GLU A 54 9.88 25.00 16.11
C GLU A 54 10.23 25.68 14.77
N THR A 55 11.52 25.73 14.45
CA THR A 55 12.01 26.23 13.17
C THR A 55 12.03 25.10 12.15
N VAL A 56 11.42 25.34 10.99
CA VAL A 56 11.46 24.44 9.84
C VAL A 56 12.25 25.13 8.73
N THR A 57 13.40 24.58 8.41
CA THR A 57 14.26 25.06 7.33
C THR A 57 13.92 24.40 6.01
N SER A 58 14.43 24.94 4.90
CA SER A 58 14.33 24.26 3.60
C SER A 58 14.92 22.86 3.64
N ASP A 59 16.05 22.67 4.35
CA ASP A 59 16.72 21.38 4.45
C ASP A 59 15.90 20.33 5.22
N ASP A 60 15.12 20.78 6.22
CA ASP A 60 14.16 19.89 6.90
C ASP A 60 13.07 19.36 5.97
N ILE A 61 12.81 20.02 4.86
CA ILE A 61 11.80 19.62 3.88
C ILE A 61 12.42 18.87 2.71
N ILE A 62 13.57 19.34 2.18
CA ILE A 62 14.12 18.75 0.95
C ILE A 62 15.17 17.68 1.19
N ALA A 63 15.88 17.72 2.32
CA ALA A 63 16.98 16.81 2.66
C ALA A 63 16.66 15.84 3.80
N SER A 64 15.45 15.89 4.38
CA SER A 64 15.01 14.90 5.34
C SER A 64 14.21 13.77 4.66
N PRO A 65 14.42 12.51 5.04
CA PRO A 65 13.67 11.40 4.48
C PRO A 65 12.16 11.54 4.74
N VAL A 66 11.37 11.33 3.70
CA VAL A 66 9.89 11.27 3.78
C VAL A 66 9.40 9.97 3.18
N GLU A 67 8.25 9.49 3.66
CA GLU A 67 7.61 8.32 3.08
C GLU A 67 6.74 8.75 1.88
N LEU A 68 7.11 8.30 0.69
CA LEU A 68 6.33 8.49 -0.54
C LEU A 68 6.09 7.13 -1.19
N GLY A 69 4.81 6.76 -1.34
CA GLY A 69 4.44 5.48 -1.96
C GLY A 69 4.95 4.23 -1.23
N GLY A 70 5.11 4.30 0.10
CA GLY A 70 5.61 3.20 0.93
C GLY A 70 7.14 3.06 0.95
N ASN A 71 7.88 4.00 0.36
CA ASN A 71 9.34 4.06 0.40
C ASN A 71 9.82 5.34 1.08
N PHE A 72 10.91 5.23 1.87
CA PHE A 72 11.61 6.41 2.37
C PHE A 72 12.52 6.96 1.28
N VAL A 73 12.26 8.21 0.89
CA VAL A 73 13.03 8.92 -0.13
C VAL A 73 13.42 10.30 0.38
N LEU A 74 14.54 10.82 -0.08
CA LEU A 74 14.87 12.22 0.10
C LEU A 74 14.12 13.04 -0.96
N PRO A 75 13.31 14.04 -0.58
CA PRO A 75 12.59 14.84 -1.57
C PRO A 75 13.48 15.45 -2.64
N ILE A 76 14.68 15.90 -2.28
CA ILE A 76 15.65 16.41 -3.23
C ILE A 76 16.04 15.36 -4.29
N GLU A 77 16.23 14.09 -3.92
CA GLU A 77 16.54 13.01 -4.88
C GLU A 77 15.35 12.68 -5.77
N TYR A 78 14.15 12.73 -5.20
CA TYR A 78 12.90 12.49 -5.94
C TYR A 78 12.63 13.58 -6.98
N PHE A 79 12.86 14.87 -6.64
CA PHE A 79 12.55 15.98 -7.52
C PHE A 79 13.66 16.32 -8.53
N LYS A 80 14.91 15.91 -8.29
CA LYS A 80 16.05 16.19 -9.19
C LYS A 80 15.80 15.79 -10.65
N PRO A 81 15.37 14.56 -10.97
CA PRO A 81 15.13 14.17 -12.36
C PRO A 81 14.08 15.05 -13.04
N ILE A 82 13.07 15.50 -12.29
CA ILE A 82 12.03 16.39 -12.81
C ILE A 82 12.60 17.79 -13.08
N ALA A 83 13.46 18.27 -12.18
CA ALA A 83 14.13 19.57 -12.31
C ALA A 83 15.12 19.60 -13.48
N GLN A 84 15.86 18.51 -13.70
CA GLN A 84 16.78 18.36 -14.83
C GLN A 84 16.08 18.30 -16.19
N ALA A 85 14.88 17.71 -16.23
CA ALA A 85 14.10 17.54 -17.46
C ALA A 85 13.17 18.72 -17.79
N SER A 86 13.20 19.82 -17.04
CA SER A 86 12.23 20.92 -17.16
C SER A 86 12.88 22.28 -16.92
N GLU A 87 12.31 23.34 -17.50
CA GLU A 87 12.62 24.69 -17.08
C GLU A 87 12.05 25.02 -15.70
N LEU A 88 12.61 26.01 -14.99
CA LEU A 88 12.23 26.38 -13.62
C LEU A 88 10.71 26.57 -13.44
N LYS A 89 10.07 27.25 -14.40
CA LYS A 89 8.61 27.50 -14.33
C LYS A 89 7.82 26.20 -14.38
N GLN A 90 8.12 25.35 -15.35
CA GLN A 90 7.45 24.04 -15.52
C GLN A 90 7.74 23.10 -14.34
N PHE A 91 8.97 23.10 -13.84
CA PHE A 91 9.35 22.35 -12.65
C PHE A 91 8.51 22.78 -11.44
N LYS A 92 8.42 24.10 -11.17
CA LYS A 92 7.60 24.63 -10.07
C LYS A 92 6.13 24.20 -10.17
N GLU A 93 5.56 24.26 -11.37
CA GLU A 93 4.16 23.84 -11.60
C GLU A 93 3.95 22.36 -11.30
N ARG A 94 4.86 21.48 -11.74
CA ARG A 94 4.76 20.03 -11.55
C ARG A 94 5.02 19.59 -10.10
N ALA A 95 5.98 20.20 -9.44
CA ALA A 95 6.45 19.76 -8.12
C ALA A 95 5.73 20.43 -6.94
N ARG A 96 5.08 21.59 -7.16
CA ARG A 96 4.44 22.39 -6.10
C ARG A 96 3.43 21.58 -5.26
N GLY A 97 2.57 20.82 -5.90
CA GLY A 97 1.52 20.05 -5.20
C GLY A 97 2.09 18.99 -4.25
N GLN A 98 3.10 18.26 -4.70
CA GLN A 98 3.75 17.22 -3.90
C GLN A 98 4.58 17.83 -2.76
N LEU A 99 5.35 18.89 -3.04
CA LEU A 99 6.13 19.55 -1.98
C LEU A 99 5.22 20.21 -0.94
N LYS A 100 4.07 20.77 -1.36
CA LYS A 100 3.04 21.29 -0.47
C LYS A 100 2.50 20.17 0.45
N GLY A 101 2.26 18.98 -0.08
CA GLY A 101 1.88 17.80 0.71
C GLY A 101 2.90 17.45 1.77
N ILE A 102 4.20 17.40 1.41
CA ILE A 102 5.31 17.13 2.33
C ILE A 102 5.38 18.18 3.44
N LEU A 103 5.33 19.47 3.08
CA LEU A 103 5.36 20.56 4.05
C LEU A 103 4.14 20.52 4.98
N THR A 104 2.95 20.27 4.43
CA THR A 104 1.71 20.17 5.22
C THR A 104 1.79 19.01 6.22
N ALA A 105 2.29 17.85 5.82
CA ALA A 105 2.51 16.72 6.71
C ALA A 105 3.51 17.06 7.83
N LYS A 106 4.61 17.76 7.52
CA LYS A 106 5.59 18.21 8.51
C LYS A 106 4.97 19.18 9.52
N ILE A 107 4.21 20.17 9.04
CA ILE A 107 3.48 21.12 9.89
C ILE A 107 2.49 20.38 10.80
N SER A 108 1.67 19.48 10.24
CA SER A 108 0.72 18.69 11.00
C SER A 108 1.40 17.89 12.10
N ASN A 109 2.51 17.22 11.80
CA ASN A 109 3.27 16.43 12.76
C ASN A 109 3.82 17.29 13.93
N ILE A 110 4.32 18.50 13.64
CA ILE A 110 4.80 19.42 14.66
C ILE A 110 3.64 19.88 15.55
N LEU A 111 2.53 20.31 14.96
CA LEU A 111 1.38 20.81 15.70
C LEU A 111 0.71 19.70 16.54
N LEU A 112 0.60 18.50 15.96
CA LEU A 112 0.06 17.32 16.63
C LEU A 112 0.91 16.92 17.84
N TYR A 113 2.25 16.88 17.68
CA TYR A 113 3.16 16.61 18.78
C TYR A 113 3.04 17.65 19.91
N GLN A 114 2.99 18.93 19.54
CA GLN A 114 2.81 19.99 20.53
C GLN A 114 1.47 19.94 21.24
N GLN A 115 0.41 19.58 20.54
CA GLN A 115 -0.92 19.39 21.12
C GLN A 115 -0.92 18.19 22.07
N ALA A 116 -0.27 17.08 21.66
CA ALA A 116 -0.09 15.90 22.47
C ALA A 116 0.68 16.25 23.77
N LYS A 117 1.79 16.98 23.66
CA LYS A 117 2.61 17.40 24.80
C LYS A 117 1.82 18.26 25.81
N ARG A 118 1.00 19.19 25.30
CA ARG A 118 0.14 20.02 26.18
C ARG A 118 -0.92 19.24 26.93
N GLN A 119 -1.57 18.27 26.26
CA GLN A 119 -2.68 17.52 26.88
C GLN A 119 -2.22 16.40 27.80
N MET A 120 -1.05 15.81 27.56
CA MET A 120 -0.56 14.69 28.35
C MET A 120 0.24 15.13 29.60
N GLY A 121 0.57 16.42 29.72
CA GLY A 121 1.24 17.00 30.89
C GLY A 121 2.73 16.66 31.00
N ASN A 122 3.39 17.21 32.03
CA ASN A 122 4.85 17.12 32.18
C ASN A 122 5.35 15.78 32.77
N ASN A 123 4.48 14.99 33.39
CA ASN A 123 4.89 13.73 34.07
C ASN A 123 5.10 12.56 33.12
N ILE A 124 4.96 12.79 31.80
CA ILE A 124 5.00 11.73 30.78
C ILE A 124 6.42 11.44 30.29
N GLU A 125 7.40 12.33 30.53
CA GLU A 125 8.75 12.21 29.97
C GLU A 125 9.44 10.89 30.38
N GLN A 126 9.35 10.49 31.63
CA GLN A 126 9.94 9.22 32.08
C GLN A 126 9.29 8.01 31.42
N ALA A 127 7.96 8.04 31.23
CA ALA A 127 7.25 6.97 30.54
C ALA A 127 7.62 6.92 29.06
N LEU A 128 7.75 8.07 28.41
CA LEU A 128 8.20 8.19 27.02
C LEU A 128 9.62 7.68 26.83
N ASP A 129 10.55 8.05 27.74
CA ASP A 129 11.93 7.55 27.71
C ASP A 129 11.98 6.03 27.78
N LYS A 130 11.23 5.45 28.71
CA LYS A 130 11.16 4.00 28.88
C LYS A 130 10.59 3.28 27.67
N GLU A 131 9.52 3.81 27.08
CA GLU A 131 8.91 3.22 25.88
C GLU A 131 9.80 3.41 24.64
N ALA A 132 10.46 4.58 24.50
CA ALA A 132 11.42 4.81 23.43
C ALA A 132 12.62 3.84 23.53
N GLU A 133 13.13 3.59 24.72
CA GLU A 133 14.19 2.58 24.91
C GLU A 133 13.75 1.16 24.56
N LYS A 134 12.49 0.81 24.85
CA LYS A 134 11.93 -0.46 24.37
C LYS A 134 11.87 -0.51 22.84
N ALA A 135 11.49 0.60 22.18
CA ALA A 135 11.46 0.71 20.73
C ALA A 135 12.88 0.55 20.14
N LEU A 136 13.90 1.17 20.75
CA LEU A 136 15.29 0.99 20.33
C LEU A 136 15.73 -0.48 20.43
N ARG A 137 15.44 -1.15 21.55
CA ARG A 137 15.73 -2.57 21.70
C ARG A 137 15.02 -3.43 20.67
N LYS A 138 13.73 -3.18 20.41
CA LYS A 138 12.97 -3.86 19.35
C LYS A 138 13.60 -3.66 17.99
N PHE A 139 14.08 -2.44 17.71
CA PHE A 139 14.75 -2.13 16.46
C PHE A 139 16.03 -2.98 16.29
N VAL A 140 16.88 -3.10 17.30
CA VAL A 140 18.07 -3.98 17.26
C VAL A 140 17.68 -5.45 17.07
N VAL A 141 16.66 -5.93 17.81
CA VAL A 141 16.16 -7.31 17.67
C VAL A 141 15.67 -7.59 16.24
N ALA A 142 15.09 -6.61 15.58
CA ALA A 142 14.66 -6.71 14.18
C ALA A 142 15.78 -7.01 13.20
N PHE A 143 17.03 -6.68 13.56
CA PHE A 143 18.25 -7.02 12.83
C PHE A 143 18.97 -8.25 13.40
N GLY A 144 18.22 -9.13 14.09
CA GLY A 144 18.78 -10.34 14.69
C GLY A 144 19.64 -10.07 15.93
N GLY A 145 19.50 -8.90 16.57
CA GLY A 145 20.33 -8.48 17.69
C GLY A 145 21.68 -7.88 17.28
N ASP A 146 21.94 -7.76 15.98
CA ASP A 146 23.18 -7.22 15.43
C ASP A 146 23.16 -5.69 15.47
N GLN A 147 23.91 -5.13 16.42
CA GLN A 147 24.03 -3.69 16.64
C GLN A 147 24.62 -2.94 15.42
N ILE A 148 25.55 -3.58 14.70
CA ILE A 148 26.24 -2.98 13.57
C ILE A 148 25.25 -2.81 12.40
N LYS A 149 24.48 -3.84 12.11
CA LYS A 149 23.43 -3.77 11.06
C LYS A 149 22.34 -2.76 11.43
N ALA A 150 21.95 -2.71 12.70
CA ALA A 150 20.99 -1.72 13.17
C ALA A 150 21.53 -0.28 13.01
N ASP A 151 22.81 -0.04 13.33
CA ASP A 151 23.47 1.25 13.15
C ASP A 151 23.59 1.65 11.68
N GLU A 152 23.93 0.71 10.79
CA GLU A 152 23.93 0.94 9.35
C GLU A 152 22.53 1.32 8.83
N ALA A 153 21.49 0.63 9.30
CA ALA A 153 20.11 0.95 8.92
C ALA A 153 19.71 2.34 9.40
N LEU A 154 20.06 2.75 10.63
CA LEU A 154 19.82 4.12 11.11
C LEU A 154 20.53 5.17 10.26
N ARG A 155 21.78 4.92 9.90
CA ARG A 155 22.55 5.83 9.01
C ARG A 155 21.92 5.94 7.63
N GLN A 156 21.40 4.84 7.07
CA GLN A 156 20.65 4.86 5.81
C GLN A 156 19.37 5.70 5.92
N MET A 157 18.76 5.76 7.11
CA MET A 157 17.62 6.63 7.40
C MET A 157 18.05 8.08 7.72
N GLY A 158 19.34 8.42 7.68
CA GLY A 158 19.86 9.74 8.02
C GLY A 158 19.77 10.05 9.52
N MET A 159 19.72 9.05 10.40
CA MET A 159 19.57 9.19 11.85
C MET A 159 20.76 8.59 12.60
N ASP A 160 21.01 9.14 13.79
CA ASP A 160 21.78 8.51 14.83
C ASP A 160 20.86 7.99 15.94
N TRP A 161 21.40 7.27 16.90
CA TRP A 161 20.61 6.68 18.01
C TRP A 161 19.87 7.73 18.86
N LYS A 162 20.45 8.91 19.03
CA LYS A 162 19.84 10.01 19.76
C LYS A 162 18.63 10.56 18.99
N SER A 163 18.83 10.88 17.73
CA SER A 163 17.75 11.37 16.83
C SER A 163 16.64 10.34 16.68
N PHE A 164 17.00 9.05 16.59
CA PHE A 164 16.02 7.97 16.52
C PHE A 164 15.23 7.82 17.83
N LYS A 165 15.89 7.97 19.01
CA LYS A 165 15.19 7.98 20.29
C LYS A 165 14.17 9.12 20.37
N GLU A 166 14.56 10.34 19.99
CA GLU A 166 13.66 11.49 19.96
C GLU A 166 12.51 11.31 18.95
N TYR A 167 12.81 10.75 17.78
CA TYR A 167 11.78 10.37 16.81
C TYR A 167 10.77 9.38 17.41
N GLN A 168 11.23 8.33 18.08
CA GLN A 168 10.37 7.35 18.75
C GLN A 168 9.53 7.99 19.86
N LYS A 169 10.08 8.89 20.67
CA LYS A 169 9.31 9.64 21.67
C LYS A 169 8.17 10.44 21.05
N ARG A 170 8.47 11.18 19.97
CA ARG A 170 7.45 11.95 19.24
C ARG A 170 6.34 11.04 18.69
N LEU A 171 6.72 9.92 18.09
CA LEU A 171 5.79 8.95 17.53
C LEU A 171 4.88 8.34 18.62
N ILE A 172 5.46 7.87 19.73
CA ILE A 172 4.74 7.26 20.85
C ILE A 172 3.75 8.27 21.46
N LEU A 173 4.21 9.49 21.75
CA LEU A 173 3.37 10.52 22.33
C LEU A 173 2.17 10.87 21.41
N THR A 174 2.46 11.01 20.12
CA THR A 174 1.43 11.28 19.13
C THR A 174 0.42 10.15 19.03
N GLN A 175 0.89 8.90 19.05
CA GLN A 175 0.01 7.73 19.04
C GLN A 175 -0.87 7.65 20.31
N TRP A 176 -0.31 7.91 21.48
CA TRP A 176 -1.10 7.95 22.73
C TRP A 176 -2.14 9.05 22.69
N TYR A 177 -1.78 10.24 22.22
CA TYR A 177 -2.71 11.34 22.06
C TYR A 177 -3.84 11.00 21.08
N LEU A 178 -3.50 10.47 19.91
CA LEU A 178 -4.49 10.03 18.93
C LEU A 178 -5.36 8.91 19.50
N GLY A 179 -4.77 7.95 20.21
CA GLY A 179 -5.50 6.90 20.91
C GLY A 179 -6.50 7.45 21.92
N SER A 180 -6.14 8.52 22.66
CA SER A 180 -7.07 9.19 23.59
C SER A 180 -8.21 9.93 22.90
N LYS A 181 -8.02 10.35 21.64
CA LYS A 181 -9.05 11.02 20.81
C LYS A 181 -9.92 10.04 20.03
N LEU A 182 -9.47 8.79 19.90
CA LEU A 182 -10.28 7.68 19.41
C LEU A 182 -11.35 7.33 20.46
N SER A 183 -12.24 8.28 20.76
CA SER A 183 -13.32 8.12 21.75
C SER A 183 -14.33 7.02 21.39
N ASN A 184 -14.13 6.30 20.31
CA ASN A 184 -14.95 5.19 19.86
C ASN A 184 -14.16 3.87 19.89
N ASN A 185 -13.73 3.44 21.08
CA ASN A 185 -13.34 2.05 21.34
C ASN A 185 -14.58 1.12 21.31
N ARG A 186 -15.62 1.53 20.55
CA ARG A 186 -16.82 0.71 20.40
C ARG A 186 -16.45 -0.60 19.69
N PRO A 187 -16.95 -1.73 20.15
CA PRO A 187 -16.73 -3.01 19.47
C PRO A 187 -17.11 -2.91 17.98
N VAL A 188 -16.36 -3.61 17.15
CA VAL A 188 -16.73 -3.77 15.75
C VAL A 188 -17.95 -4.68 15.69
N THR A 189 -19.04 -4.19 15.14
CA THR A 189 -20.30 -4.92 15.03
C THR A 189 -20.26 -5.93 13.87
N TYR A 190 -21.09 -6.95 13.96
CA TYR A 190 -21.22 -7.94 12.87
C TYR A 190 -21.64 -7.29 11.55
N ARG A 191 -22.52 -6.27 11.61
CA ARG A 191 -22.95 -5.53 10.42
C ARG A 191 -21.79 -4.77 9.76
N GLU A 192 -20.87 -4.20 10.53
CA GLU A 192 -19.68 -3.54 9.99
C GLU A 192 -18.71 -4.56 9.38
N LEU A 193 -18.55 -5.72 10.03
CA LEU A 193 -17.72 -6.79 9.51
C LEU A 193 -18.23 -7.30 8.17
N THR A 194 -19.51 -7.62 8.06
CA THR A 194 -20.10 -8.14 6.81
C THR A 194 -20.09 -7.10 5.70
N LYS A 195 -20.34 -5.82 6.02
CA LYS A 195 -20.23 -4.73 5.05
C LYS A 195 -18.80 -4.61 4.51
N CYS A 196 -17.81 -4.51 5.39
CA CYS A 196 -16.41 -4.37 5.01
C CYS A 196 -15.92 -5.60 4.23
N TYR A 197 -16.31 -6.82 4.62
CA TYR A 197 -16.00 -8.03 3.86
C TYR A 197 -16.54 -7.94 2.42
N ASN A 198 -17.79 -7.54 2.25
CA ASN A 198 -18.39 -7.41 0.92
C ASN A 198 -17.70 -6.35 0.05
N GLU A 199 -17.21 -5.28 0.66
CA GLU A 199 -16.43 -4.23 -0.04
C GLU A 199 -15.02 -4.70 -0.43
N MET A 200 -14.45 -5.64 0.34
CA MET A 200 -13.08 -6.12 0.13
C MET A 200 -13.00 -7.41 -0.69
N LYS A 201 -14.08 -8.20 -0.76
CA LYS A 201 -14.01 -9.60 -1.23
C LYS A 201 -13.47 -9.77 -2.64
N ASP A 202 -13.80 -8.85 -3.55
CA ASP A 202 -13.41 -8.93 -4.96
C ASP A 202 -11.89 -8.66 -5.15
N GLU A 203 -11.33 -7.77 -4.33
CA GLU A 203 -9.93 -7.38 -4.44
C GLU A 203 -8.98 -8.25 -3.58
N TYR A 204 -9.45 -8.68 -2.39
CA TYR A 204 -8.57 -9.30 -1.39
C TYR A 204 -8.87 -10.77 -1.11
N PHE A 205 -10.07 -11.24 -1.37
CA PHE A 205 -10.53 -12.57 -0.98
C PHE A 205 -11.01 -13.43 -2.14
N ALA A 206 -10.88 -12.93 -3.37
CA ALA A 206 -11.19 -13.72 -4.55
C ALA A 206 -10.23 -14.91 -4.69
N ARG A 207 -10.78 -16.09 -4.95
CA ARG A 207 -10.06 -17.32 -5.24
C ARG A 207 -10.34 -17.75 -6.67
N SER A 208 -9.28 -18.01 -7.40
CA SER A 208 -9.39 -18.60 -8.73
C SER A 208 -9.79 -20.07 -8.64
N ALA A 209 -10.47 -20.57 -9.68
CA ALA A 209 -10.63 -21.98 -9.85
C ALA A 209 -9.26 -22.66 -10.01
N ILE A 210 -9.11 -23.83 -9.39
CA ILE A 210 -7.91 -24.68 -9.52
C ILE A 210 -8.39 -26.09 -9.80
N ILE A 211 -7.79 -26.75 -10.77
CA ILE A 211 -8.00 -28.15 -11.09
C ILE A 211 -6.69 -28.92 -11.03
N GLN A 212 -6.78 -30.16 -10.59
CA GLN A 212 -5.71 -31.13 -10.76
C GLN A 212 -6.29 -32.35 -11.49
N PHE A 213 -5.61 -32.79 -12.54
CA PHE A 213 -6.10 -33.87 -13.39
C PHE A 213 -4.97 -34.80 -13.85
N ARG A 214 -5.35 -36.00 -14.24
CA ARG A 214 -4.53 -36.90 -15.05
C ARG A 214 -5.00 -36.87 -16.49
N LEU A 215 -4.06 -37.02 -17.41
CA LEU A 215 -4.32 -36.95 -18.84
C LEU A 215 -3.61 -38.09 -19.59
N ILE A 216 -4.37 -38.80 -20.41
CA ILE A 216 -3.85 -39.62 -21.48
C ILE A 216 -4.04 -38.83 -22.77
N ASP A 217 -2.96 -38.54 -23.46
CA ASP A 217 -2.94 -37.83 -24.73
C ASP A 217 -2.51 -38.77 -25.83
N ILE A 218 -3.41 -39.16 -26.69
CA ILE A 218 -3.15 -40.02 -27.85
C ILE A 218 -3.02 -39.12 -29.08
N GLN A 219 -1.84 -39.11 -29.67
CA GLN A 219 -1.54 -38.31 -30.85
C GLN A 219 -1.57 -39.22 -32.09
N PRO A 220 -2.52 -39.02 -33.04
CA PRO A 220 -2.62 -39.87 -34.23
C PRO A 220 -1.29 -39.99 -35.00
N ALA A 221 -0.56 -38.88 -35.13
CA ALA A 221 0.72 -38.85 -35.84
C ALA A 221 1.82 -39.76 -35.24
N ARG A 222 1.69 -40.15 -33.95
CA ARG A 222 2.66 -41.00 -33.22
C ARG A 222 2.22 -42.44 -33.08
N LEU A 223 1.05 -42.81 -33.64
CA LEU A 223 0.61 -44.20 -33.63
C LEU A 223 1.35 -44.99 -34.71
N ASP A 224 1.83 -46.17 -34.31
CA ASP A 224 2.38 -47.16 -35.24
C ASP A 224 1.26 -47.80 -36.06
N VAL A 225 1.30 -47.66 -37.38
CA VAL A 225 0.32 -48.17 -38.31
C VAL A 225 0.95 -49.28 -39.15
N THR A 226 0.35 -50.42 -39.16
CA THR A 226 0.89 -51.56 -39.95
C THR A 226 0.44 -51.47 -41.40
N ASP A 227 -0.74 -50.89 -41.67
CA ASP A 227 -1.26 -50.64 -43.02
C ASP A 227 -1.18 -49.15 -43.36
N PRO A 228 -0.45 -48.72 -44.43
CA PRO A 228 -0.37 -47.35 -44.86
C PRO A 228 -1.72 -46.65 -45.17
N ASN A 229 -2.75 -47.44 -45.43
CA ASN A 229 -4.12 -46.95 -45.70
C ASN A 229 -4.99 -46.83 -44.48
N GLU A 230 -4.49 -47.23 -43.29
CA GLU A 230 -5.28 -47.15 -42.04
C GLU A 230 -5.37 -45.68 -41.58
N ASN A 231 -6.62 -45.24 -41.28
CA ASN A 231 -6.90 -43.89 -40.81
C ASN A 231 -6.39 -43.76 -39.35
N ARG A 232 -5.31 -43.01 -39.16
CA ARG A 232 -4.73 -42.78 -37.81
C ARG A 232 -5.65 -42.09 -36.83
N ASP A 233 -6.53 -41.24 -37.31
CA ASP A 233 -7.48 -40.54 -36.44
C ASP A 233 -8.55 -41.50 -35.89
N GLU A 234 -9.04 -42.43 -36.74
CA GLU A 234 -9.99 -43.45 -36.30
C GLU A 234 -9.30 -44.47 -35.38
N LEU A 235 -8.05 -44.82 -35.63
CA LEU A 235 -7.26 -45.67 -34.74
C LEU A 235 -7.06 -45.03 -33.38
N ALA A 236 -6.73 -43.71 -33.34
CA ALA A 236 -6.57 -42.96 -32.08
C ALA A 236 -7.88 -42.90 -31.27
N LYS A 237 -9.00 -42.64 -31.94
CA LYS A 237 -10.32 -42.67 -31.28
C LYS A 237 -10.62 -44.06 -30.74
N LYS A 238 -10.44 -45.11 -31.54
CA LYS A 238 -10.67 -46.51 -31.11
C LYS A 238 -9.82 -46.85 -29.90
N SER A 239 -8.53 -46.52 -29.92
CA SER A 239 -7.61 -46.74 -28.80
C SER A 239 -8.07 -45.96 -27.55
N ALA A 240 -8.57 -44.75 -27.71
CA ALA A 240 -9.09 -43.97 -26.59
C ALA A 240 -10.33 -44.60 -25.94
N TYR A 241 -11.27 -45.13 -26.76
CA TYR A 241 -12.45 -45.82 -26.25
C TYR A 241 -12.09 -47.14 -25.57
N GLU A 242 -11.12 -47.88 -26.11
CA GLU A 242 -10.61 -49.12 -25.49
C GLU A 242 -9.97 -48.82 -24.12
N LEU A 243 -9.11 -47.81 -24.04
CA LEU A 243 -8.49 -47.39 -22.79
C LEU A 243 -9.53 -46.91 -21.78
N LEU A 244 -10.52 -46.11 -22.21
CA LEU A 244 -11.62 -45.68 -21.36
C LEU A 244 -12.42 -46.89 -20.79
N ALA A 245 -12.64 -47.91 -21.59
CA ALA A 245 -13.32 -49.13 -21.12
C ALA A 245 -12.48 -49.88 -20.06
N ARG A 246 -11.18 -49.97 -20.25
CA ARG A 246 -10.22 -50.55 -19.30
C ARG A 246 -10.18 -49.76 -17.99
N ILE A 247 -10.14 -48.43 -18.05
CA ILE A 247 -10.19 -47.57 -16.86
C ILE A 247 -11.52 -47.78 -16.12
N LYS A 248 -12.64 -47.84 -16.83
CA LYS A 248 -13.96 -48.12 -16.24
C LYS A 248 -14.08 -49.52 -15.64
N SER A 249 -13.29 -50.48 -16.13
CA SER A 249 -13.23 -51.84 -15.53
C SER A 249 -12.30 -51.93 -14.30
N GLY A 250 -11.62 -50.82 -13.92
CA GLY A 250 -10.84 -50.74 -12.69
C GLY A 250 -9.32 -50.77 -12.91
N GLU A 251 -8.83 -50.72 -14.17
CA GLU A 251 -7.39 -50.61 -14.41
C GLU A 251 -6.86 -49.23 -13.99
N ASP A 252 -5.62 -49.20 -13.50
CA ASP A 252 -5.02 -47.96 -13.01
C ASP A 252 -4.75 -46.96 -14.14
N PHE A 253 -5.32 -45.77 -13.99
CA PHE A 253 -5.17 -44.69 -14.98
C PHE A 253 -3.72 -44.30 -15.19
N GLY A 254 -2.93 -44.22 -14.10
CA GLY A 254 -1.54 -43.81 -14.16
C GLY A 254 -0.67 -44.81 -14.94
N GLU A 255 -0.88 -46.11 -14.75
CA GLU A 255 -0.15 -47.14 -15.49
C GLU A 255 -0.53 -47.12 -16.96
N LEU A 256 -1.81 -46.92 -17.29
CA LEU A 256 -2.26 -46.78 -18.68
C LEU A 256 -1.70 -45.52 -19.31
N ALA A 257 -1.61 -44.40 -18.56
CA ALA A 257 -1.01 -43.18 -19.03
C ALA A 257 0.50 -43.35 -19.34
N LYS A 258 1.25 -44.05 -18.47
CA LYS A 258 2.67 -44.38 -18.72
C LYS A 258 2.86 -45.22 -19.97
N GLN A 259 1.95 -46.13 -20.24
CA GLN A 259 2.05 -47.04 -21.37
C GLN A 259 1.64 -46.42 -22.70
N TYR A 260 0.50 -45.68 -22.71
CA TYR A 260 -0.17 -45.29 -23.95
C TYR A 260 -0.18 -43.79 -24.22
N SER A 261 0.13 -42.93 -23.23
CA SER A 261 0.11 -41.49 -23.46
C SER A 261 1.32 -41.01 -24.26
N HIS A 262 1.10 -40.08 -25.16
CA HIS A 262 2.14 -39.33 -25.85
C HIS A 262 2.39 -37.94 -25.24
N GLY A 263 1.62 -37.61 -24.20
CA GLY A 263 1.67 -36.30 -23.54
C GLY A 263 2.90 -36.09 -22.62
N PRO A 264 3.18 -34.86 -22.24
CA PRO A 264 4.39 -34.49 -21.49
C PRO A 264 4.42 -35.06 -20.05
N MET A 265 3.27 -35.41 -19.46
CA MET A 265 3.19 -35.99 -18.11
C MET A 265 3.13 -37.52 -18.12
N ARG A 266 3.45 -38.18 -19.22
CA ARG A 266 3.46 -39.65 -19.37
C ARG A 266 4.18 -40.36 -18.22
N GLU A 267 5.42 -39.97 -17.96
CA GLU A 267 6.28 -40.59 -16.93
C GLU A 267 5.72 -40.47 -15.50
N PHE A 268 4.90 -39.46 -15.28
CA PHE A 268 4.21 -39.21 -14.01
C PHE A 268 2.80 -39.80 -13.97
N GLY A 269 2.49 -40.77 -14.84
CA GLY A 269 1.16 -41.36 -14.92
C GLY A 269 0.08 -40.37 -15.33
N GLY A 270 0.45 -39.42 -16.19
CA GLY A 270 -0.44 -38.38 -16.68
C GLY A 270 -0.80 -37.28 -15.68
N LEU A 271 -0.25 -37.25 -14.46
CA LEU A 271 -0.62 -36.32 -13.40
C LEU A 271 -0.04 -34.91 -13.65
N TRP A 272 -0.92 -33.95 -13.81
CA TRP A 272 -0.58 -32.54 -13.91
C TRP A 272 -0.52 -31.89 -12.52
N LYS A 273 0.32 -30.88 -12.37
CA LYS A 273 0.31 -30.02 -11.18
C LYS A 273 -1.01 -29.23 -11.13
N PRO A 274 -1.48 -28.82 -9.92
CA PRO A 274 -2.64 -27.94 -9.83
C PRO A 274 -2.47 -26.69 -10.70
N VAL A 275 -3.45 -26.43 -11.56
CA VAL A 275 -3.45 -25.33 -12.52
C VAL A 275 -4.78 -24.58 -12.51
N GLN A 276 -4.76 -23.31 -12.89
CA GLN A 276 -5.99 -22.57 -13.15
C GLN A 276 -6.50 -22.97 -14.54
N PRO A 277 -7.79 -23.35 -14.72
CA PRO A 277 -8.33 -23.74 -16.04
C PRO A 277 -8.03 -22.69 -17.12
N ALA A 278 -8.20 -21.42 -16.80
CA ALA A 278 -7.93 -20.31 -17.71
C ALA A 278 -6.46 -20.14 -18.11
N SER A 279 -5.50 -20.80 -17.44
CA SER A 279 -4.08 -20.76 -17.77
C SER A 279 -3.63 -21.88 -18.70
N LEU A 280 -4.52 -22.81 -19.04
CA LEU A 280 -4.21 -23.87 -19.99
C LEU A 280 -4.09 -23.27 -21.38
N ALA A 281 -2.92 -23.49 -22.01
CA ALA A 281 -2.68 -23.10 -23.41
C ALA A 281 -3.02 -24.25 -24.36
N ALA A 282 -3.26 -23.94 -25.62
CA ALA A 282 -3.46 -24.94 -26.66
C ALA A 282 -2.31 -25.97 -26.70
N PRO A 283 -2.58 -27.25 -26.89
CA PRO A 283 -3.90 -27.85 -27.22
C PRO A 283 -4.74 -28.23 -26.00
N TYR A 284 -4.31 -27.90 -24.78
CA TYR A 284 -4.93 -28.33 -23.52
C TYR A 284 -6.02 -27.39 -23.00
N ASP A 285 -6.19 -26.21 -23.61
CA ASP A 285 -7.22 -25.22 -23.28
C ASP A 285 -8.65 -25.76 -23.35
N MET A 286 -8.92 -26.68 -24.25
CA MET A 286 -10.21 -27.37 -24.36
C MET A 286 -10.58 -28.19 -23.12
N LEU A 287 -9.56 -28.65 -22.37
CA LEU A 287 -9.79 -29.43 -21.14
C LEU A 287 -10.40 -28.58 -20.02
N ALA A 288 -10.29 -27.23 -20.10
CA ALA A 288 -10.91 -26.34 -19.13
C ALA A 288 -12.43 -26.47 -19.10
N ALA A 289 -13.06 -26.52 -20.28
CA ALA A 289 -14.52 -26.68 -20.41
C ALA A 289 -14.99 -28.07 -19.91
N GLU A 290 -14.23 -29.11 -20.19
CA GLU A 290 -14.55 -30.45 -19.70
C GLU A 290 -14.39 -30.56 -18.16
N ALA A 291 -13.37 -29.87 -17.60
CA ALA A 291 -13.19 -29.82 -16.16
C ALA A 291 -14.34 -29.09 -15.43
N GLU A 292 -14.98 -28.10 -16.08
CA GLU A 292 -16.14 -27.43 -15.51
C GLU A 292 -17.33 -28.38 -15.33
N ASN A 293 -17.51 -29.32 -16.27
CA ASN A 293 -18.63 -30.25 -16.33
C ASN A 293 -18.34 -31.59 -15.62
N THR A 294 -17.11 -31.81 -15.13
CA THR A 294 -16.68 -33.03 -14.51
C THR A 294 -16.53 -32.85 -12.99
N GLU A 295 -17.02 -33.78 -12.20
CA GLU A 295 -16.80 -33.78 -10.75
C GLU A 295 -15.43 -34.37 -10.40
N ALA A 296 -14.92 -34.03 -9.19
CA ALA A 296 -13.67 -34.58 -8.69
C ALA A 296 -13.71 -36.12 -8.64
N ALA A 297 -12.62 -36.79 -8.94
CA ALA A 297 -12.42 -38.21 -9.07
C ALA A 297 -13.17 -38.88 -10.25
N GLN A 298 -13.82 -38.10 -11.12
CA GLN A 298 -14.52 -38.63 -12.31
C GLN A 298 -13.67 -38.46 -13.58
N ILE A 299 -14.03 -39.25 -14.58
CA ILE A 299 -13.44 -39.20 -15.92
C ILE A 299 -14.34 -38.32 -16.81
N ALA A 300 -13.73 -37.33 -17.45
CA ALA A 300 -14.42 -36.44 -18.42
C ALA A 300 -14.74 -37.19 -19.71
N SER A 301 -15.58 -36.59 -20.56
CA SER A 301 -15.79 -37.03 -21.92
C SER A 301 -14.48 -37.07 -22.69
N ILE A 302 -14.36 -37.93 -23.68
CA ILE A 302 -13.20 -37.96 -24.57
C ILE A 302 -13.22 -36.70 -25.42
N VAL A 303 -12.13 -35.93 -25.39
CA VAL A 303 -11.94 -34.71 -26.19
C VAL A 303 -11.13 -35.08 -27.43
N VAL A 304 -11.72 -34.84 -28.60
CA VAL A 304 -11.08 -35.12 -29.89
C VAL A 304 -10.77 -33.83 -30.62
N THR A 305 -9.53 -33.65 -31.01
CA THR A 305 -9.03 -32.56 -31.86
C THR A 305 -8.44 -33.12 -33.15
N ALA A 306 -7.94 -32.29 -34.04
CA ALA A 306 -7.26 -32.74 -35.24
C ALA A 306 -5.94 -33.49 -34.96
N GLU A 307 -5.26 -33.17 -33.86
CA GLU A 307 -3.91 -33.71 -33.55
C GLU A 307 -3.87 -34.52 -32.26
N HIS A 308 -4.93 -34.49 -31.45
CA HIS A 308 -4.95 -35.10 -30.12
C HIS A 308 -6.30 -35.76 -29.82
N VAL A 309 -6.28 -36.88 -29.11
CA VAL A 309 -7.44 -37.50 -28.44
C VAL A 309 -7.11 -37.61 -26.96
N PHE A 310 -7.85 -36.87 -26.16
CA PHE A 310 -7.62 -36.78 -24.71
C PHE A 310 -8.62 -37.62 -23.90
N ILE A 311 -8.09 -38.32 -22.93
CA ILE A 311 -8.86 -38.94 -21.83
C ILE A 311 -8.40 -38.20 -20.56
N MET A 312 -9.28 -37.46 -19.91
CA MET A 312 -8.98 -36.72 -18.69
C MET A 312 -9.70 -37.36 -17.49
N LYS A 313 -8.98 -37.54 -16.40
CA LYS A 313 -9.55 -37.84 -15.07
C LYS A 313 -9.29 -36.65 -14.16
N LEU A 314 -10.35 -36.05 -13.65
CA LEU A 314 -10.25 -34.94 -12.71
C LEU A 314 -9.92 -35.48 -11.33
N GLU A 315 -8.79 -35.15 -10.74
CA GLU A 315 -8.39 -35.61 -9.40
C GLU A 315 -8.93 -34.67 -8.33
N GLU A 316 -8.71 -33.35 -8.49
CA GLU A 316 -9.20 -32.33 -7.55
C GLU A 316 -9.81 -31.15 -8.32
N LYS A 317 -10.83 -30.54 -7.74
CA LYS A 317 -11.51 -29.38 -8.28
C LYS A 317 -11.82 -28.40 -7.16
N GLN A 318 -11.24 -27.21 -7.26
CA GLN A 318 -11.58 -26.06 -6.45
C GLN A 318 -12.32 -25.06 -7.34
N LEU A 319 -13.54 -24.73 -6.99
CA LEU A 319 -14.31 -23.71 -7.72
C LEU A 319 -13.78 -22.31 -7.41
N ALA A 320 -13.90 -21.41 -8.39
CA ALA A 320 -13.73 -19.99 -8.17
C ALA A 320 -14.74 -19.49 -7.13
N GLY A 321 -14.35 -18.49 -6.37
CA GLY A 321 -15.19 -17.94 -5.32
C GLY A 321 -14.42 -16.97 -4.42
N TYR A 322 -14.82 -16.91 -3.18
CA TYR A 322 -14.19 -16.07 -2.18
C TYR A 322 -13.75 -16.86 -0.96
N GLU A 323 -12.73 -16.36 -0.25
CA GLU A 323 -12.42 -16.90 1.06
C GLU A 323 -13.63 -16.71 1.99
N PRO A 324 -14.07 -17.77 2.70
CA PRO A 324 -15.18 -17.65 3.64
C PRO A 324 -14.94 -16.57 4.69
N PHE A 325 -15.98 -15.80 5.00
CA PHE A 325 -15.91 -14.70 5.96
C PHE A 325 -15.29 -15.13 7.30
N GLU A 326 -15.61 -16.33 7.77
CA GLU A 326 -15.11 -16.89 9.03
C GLU A 326 -13.59 -17.01 9.06
N LYS A 327 -12.96 -17.31 7.91
CA LYS A 327 -11.49 -17.42 7.79
C LYS A 327 -10.80 -16.07 7.78
N VAL A 328 -11.46 -15.05 7.27
CA VAL A 328 -10.87 -13.70 7.08
C VAL A 328 -11.40 -12.65 8.05
N GLN A 329 -12.27 -13.02 8.98
CA GLN A 329 -12.91 -12.12 9.93
C GLN A 329 -11.93 -11.25 10.72
N ILE A 330 -10.77 -11.80 11.10
CA ILE A 330 -9.73 -11.07 11.82
C ILE A 330 -9.12 -9.99 10.92
N GLN A 331 -8.88 -10.31 9.65
CA GLN A 331 -8.32 -9.35 8.68
C GLN A 331 -9.31 -8.21 8.44
N VAL A 332 -10.59 -8.52 8.25
CA VAL A 332 -11.66 -7.55 8.09
C VAL A 332 -11.79 -6.64 9.31
N ARG A 333 -11.75 -7.22 10.52
CA ARG A 333 -11.79 -6.45 11.78
C ARG A 333 -10.60 -5.48 11.87
N ASN A 334 -9.40 -5.95 11.57
CA ASN A 334 -8.19 -5.13 11.61
C ASN A 334 -8.27 -3.97 10.60
N LYS A 335 -8.84 -4.22 9.41
CA LYS A 335 -9.08 -3.16 8.42
C LYS A 335 -10.02 -2.08 8.97
N ILE A 336 -11.15 -2.47 9.56
CA ILE A 336 -12.11 -1.52 10.15
C ILE A 336 -11.45 -0.69 11.27
N ILE A 337 -10.66 -1.33 12.14
CA ILE A 337 -9.96 -0.62 13.21
C ILE A 337 -8.96 0.37 12.61
N LEU A 338 -8.20 -0.04 11.61
CA LEU A 338 -7.23 0.82 10.93
C LEU A 338 -7.92 2.00 10.23
N ASP A 339 -9.04 1.76 9.55
CA ASP A 339 -9.79 2.83 8.87
C ASP A 339 -10.33 3.85 9.89
N ARG A 340 -10.88 3.39 11.01
CA ARG A 340 -11.31 4.28 12.10
C ARG A 340 -10.16 5.11 12.68
N GLN A 341 -8.96 4.51 12.78
CA GLN A 341 -7.77 5.21 13.25
C GLN A 341 -7.36 6.29 12.23
N ASN A 342 -7.31 5.94 10.95
CA ASN A 342 -6.97 6.88 9.88
C ASN A 342 -7.97 8.04 9.82
N GLU A 343 -9.28 7.77 9.86
CA GLU A 343 -10.31 8.81 9.90
C GLU A 343 -10.17 9.74 11.12
N ALA A 344 -9.77 9.21 12.28
CA ALA A 344 -9.56 10.04 13.45
C ALA A 344 -8.31 10.92 13.31
N VAL A 345 -7.23 10.37 12.74
CA VAL A 345 -6.03 11.13 12.40
C VAL A 345 -6.36 12.24 11.41
N ASP A 346 -7.10 11.91 10.36
CA ASP A 346 -7.50 12.88 9.32
C ASP A 346 -8.37 14.00 9.91
N ARG A 347 -9.31 13.69 10.80
CA ARG A 347 -10.12 14.70 11.50
C ARG A 347 -9.28 15.64 12.37
N VAL A 348 -8.33 15.07 13.14
CA VAL A 348 -7.43 15.88 13.96
C VAL A 348 -6.55 16.76 13.09
N ASN A 349 -5.96 16.20 12.03
CA ASN A 349 -5.13 16.94 11.09
C ASN A 349 -5.92 18.04 10.37
N ALA A 350 -7.12 17.74 9.88
CA ALA A 350 -8.01 18.74 9.26
C ALA A 350 -8.31 19.89 10.21
N THR A 351 -8.62 19.58 11.48
CA THR A 351 -8.89 20.61 12.50
C THR A 351 -7.64 21.46 12.76
N LEU A 352 -6.44 20.85 12.84
CA LEU A 352 -5.19 21.58 13.05
C LEU A 352 -4.84 22.47 11.84
N LEU A 353 -5.05 21.95 10.61
CA LEU A 353 -4.74 22.67 9.37
C LEU A 353 -5.74 23.82 9.08
N GLN A 354 -7.03 23.65 9.42
CA GLN A 354 -8.01 24.74 9.31
C GLN A 354 -7.66 25.94 10.21
N GLN A 355 -6.87 25.72 11.26
CA GLN A 355 -6.43 26.75 12.19
C GLN A 355 -5.18 27.47 11.74
N VAL A 356 -4.60 27.08 10.60
CA VAL A 356 -3.32 27.57 10.08
C VAL A 356 -3.55 28.42 8.85
N GLU A 357 -3.04 29.63 8.85
CA GLU A 357 -2.98 30.48 7.67
C GLU A 357 -1.89 29.98 6.71
N LEU A 358 -2.29 29.15 5.74
CA LEU A 358 -1.38 28.51 4.79
C LEU A 358 -0.84 29.45 3.70
N SER A 359 -1.33 30.71 3.64
CA SER A 359 -0.88 31.68 2.63
C SER A 359 0.64 31.91 2.65
N LYS A 360 1.24 31.94 3.84
CA LYS A 360 2.71 32.13 4.03
C LYS A 360 3.54 30.90 3.66
N THR A 361 2.91 29.73 3.54
CA THR A 361 3.62 28.50 3.15
C THR A 361 3.91 28.45 1.66
N ASP A 362 3.17 29.16 0.83
CA ASP A 362 3.37 29.17 -0.63
C ASP A 362 4.69 29.87 -1.03
N GLU A 363 5.10 30.91 -0.30
CA GLU A 363 6.42 31.58 -0.48
C GLU A 363 7.55 30.62 -0.08
N PHE A 364 7.41 29.95 1.05
CA PHE A 364 8.38 28.97 1.53
C PHE A 364 8.52 27.77 0.58
N ILE A 365 7.41 27.28 0.02
CA ILE A 365 7.41 26.23 -1.00
C ILE A 365 8.14 26.71 -2.25
N GLY A 366 7.87 27.95 -2.70
CA GLY A 366 8.57 28.57 -3.81
C GLY A 366 10.09 28.59 -3.62
N PHE A 367 10.53 28.99 -2.43
CA PHE A 367 11.94 28.98 -2.03
C PHE A 367 12.55 27.57 -2.03
N CYS A 368 11.87 26.59 -1.44
CA CYS A 368 12.34 25.21 -1.45
C CYS A 368 12.48 24.66 -2.88
N LEU A 369 11.52 24.95 -3.76
CA LEU A 369 11.57 24.52 -5.17
C LEU A 369 12.74 25.19 -5.92
N GLU A 370 12.98 26.46 -5.70
CA GLU A 370 14.16 27.17 -6.28
C GLU A 370 15.45 26.52 -5.81
N LYS A 371 15.57 26.22 -4.53
CA LYS A 371 16.74 25.55 -3.96
C LYS A 371 16.98 24.18 -4.58
N ILE A 372 15.93 23.35 -4.72
CA ILE A 372 16.02 22.05 -5.42
C ILE A 372 16.51 22.27 -6.86
N TYR A 373 15.95 23.25 -7.57
CA TYR A 373 16.31 23.52 -8.95
C TYR A 373 17.77 23.98 -9.10
N GLN A 374 18.25 24.83 -8.19
CA GLN A 374 19.65 25.25 -8.16
C GLN A 374 20.61 24.08 -7.91
N MET A 375 20.19 23.14 -7.06
CA MET A 375 21.00 21.95 -6.69
C MET A 375 20.80 20.76 -7.66
N ARG A 376 20.06 20.91 -8.76
CA ARG A 376 19.70 19.80 -9.65
C ARG A 376 20.87 19.06 -10.26
N ASP A 377 21.95 19.78 -10.56
CA ASP A 377 23.15 19.26 -11.21
C ASP A 377 24.25 18.88 -10.19
N GLU A 378 24.09 19.26 -8.92
CA GLU A 378 25.03 18.92 -7.87
C GLU A 378 24.83 17.46 -7.40
N PRO A 379 25.91 16.71 -7.13
CA PRO A 379 25.77 15.43 -6.46
C PRO A 379 25.12 15.65 -5.11
N VAL A 380 24.09 14.86 -4.76
CA VAL A 380 23.46 14.95 -3.43
C VAL A 380 24.50 14.55 -2.38
N THR A 381 25.18 15.52 -1.83
CA THR A 381 26.04 15.36 -0.65
C THR A 381 25.18 15.38 0.63
N VAL A 382 24.25 14.45 0.74
CA VAL A 382 23.86 13.97 2.07
C VAL A 382 25.15 13.41 2.62
N LYS A 383 25.63 13.86 3.80
CA LYS A 383 26.89 13.45 4.44
C LYS A 383 27.22 11.96 4.20
N ARG A 384 27.60 11.66 2.94
CA ARG A 384 28.00 10.35 2.43
C ARG A 384 29.48 10.06 2.68
N ASP A 385 30.11 10.74 3.65
CA ASP A 385 31.52 10.52 3.94
C ASP A 385 31.87 9.11 4.41
N ILE A 386 30.90 8.20 4.43
CA ILE A 386 31.10 6.81 4.89
C ILE A 386 31.14 5.79 3.75
N TYR A 387 30.58 6.08 2.55
CA TYR A 387 30.52 5.06 1.47
C TYR A 387 31.82 4.90 0.64
N LYS A 388 32.82 5.73 0.80
CA LYS A 388 34.09 5.60 0.05
C LYS A 388 35.08 4.59 0.62
N ARG A 389 34.81 3.96 1.75
CA ARG A 389 35.77 3.03 2.39
C ARG A 389 35.50 1.54 2.29
N THR A 390 34.32 1.12 1.83
CA THR A 390 34.06 -0.32 1.64
C THR A 390 33.51 -0.56 0.24
N GLY A 391 34.34 -1.12 -0.63
CA GLY A 391 34.00 -1.50 -2.01
C GLY A 391 33.07 -2.72 -2.05
N THR A 392 31.92 -2.67 -1.40
CA THR A 392 30.92 -3.73 -1.41
C THR A 392 29.74 -3.35 -2.30
N GLN A 393 29.44 -4.25 -3.24
CA GLN A 393 28.32 -4.20 -4.16
C GLN A 393 27.01 -3.94 -3.40
N ARG A 394 26.07 -3.20 -4.03
CA ARG A 394 24.72 -2.95 -3.52
C ARG A 394 24.09 -4.25 -3.04
N PRO A 395 23.69 -4.40 -1.77
CA PRO A 395 22.91 -5.56 -1.34
C PRO A 395 21.57 -5.57 -2.07
N ARG A 396 21.13 -6.73 -2.53
CA ARG A 396 19.75 -6.97 -2.94
C ARG A 396 18.85 -6.60 -1.78
N ASP A 397 17.70 -5.98 -2.10
CA ASP A 397 16.69 -5.52 -1.16
C ASP A 397 16.23 -6.64 -0.19
N THR A 398 16.90 -6.73 0.95
CA THR A 398 16.63 -7.69 2.02
C THR A 398 15.99 -7.02 3.24
N ARG A 399 15.15 -5.98 3.00
CA ARG A 399 14.46 -5.31 4.10
C ARG A 399 13.58 -6.30 4.86
N PRO A 400 13.77 -6.47 6.19
CA PRO A 400 12.91 -7.34 7.00
C PRO A 400 11.45 -6.85 6.91
N SER A 401 10.50 -7.77 6.85
CA SER A 401 9.05 -7.49 6.77
C SER A 401 8.51 -6.62 7.92
N ILE A 402 9.25 -6.50 8.99
CA ILE A 402 8.94 -5.75 10.22
C ILE A 402 8.79 -4.24 10.00
N TYR A 403 9.44 -3.66 8.98
CA TYR A 403 9.22 -2.25 8.63
C TYR A 403 7.80 -1.98 8.16
N ARG A 404 7.14 -3.01 7.64
CA ARG A 404 5.77 -2.96 7.15
C ARG A 404 4.73 -2.97 8.28
N ASP A 405 5.08 -3.58 9.40
CA ASP A 405 4.18 -3.77 10.56
C ASP A 405 4.33 -2.65 11.61
N MET A 406 5.40 -1.85 11.54
CA MET A 406 5.63 -0.71 12.44
C MET A 406 5.05 0.62 11.96
N MET A 407 4.61 0.70 10.69
CA MET A 407 4.02 1.92 10.13
C MET A 407 2.50 1.80 10.06
N PRO A 408 1.73 2.76 10.60
CA PRO A 408 0.29 2.81 10.38
C PRO A 408 0.04 3.12 8.89
N GLY A 409 -0.51 2.16 8.14
CA GLY A 409 -0.99 2.37 6.78
C GLY A 409 -0.37 1.54 5.65
N GLY A 410 0.58 0.65 5.93
CA GLY A 410 1.20 -0.19 4.91
C GLY A 410 0.29 -1.34 4.43
N ILE A 411 -0.61 -1.08 3.48
CA ILE A 411 -1.33 -2.13 2.75
C ILE A 411 -0.36 -2.75 1.74
N ARG A 412 -0.11 -4.05 1.87
CA ARG A 412 0.65 -4.81 0.87
C ARG A 412 -0.10 -4.78 -0.46
N ARG A 413 0.44 -4.11 -1.47
CA ARG A 413 0.15 -4.46 -2.86
C ARG A 413 1.02 -5.67 -3.24
N ARG A 414 0.38 -6.74 -3.61
CA ARG A 414 0.99 -7.83 -4.38
C ARG A 414 1.03 -7.44 -5.85
#